data_291f665ba2de0b722b7014e6ea99ad37
#
_entry.id   291f665ba2de0b722b7014e6ea99ad37
#
_cell.length_a   1.000
_cell.length_b   1.000
_cell.length_c   1.000
_cell.angle_alpha   90.00
_cell.angle_beta   90.00
_cell.angle_gamma   90.00
#
_symmetry.space_group_name_H-M   'P 1'
#
loop_
_entity.id
_entity.type
_entity.pdbx_description
1 polymer ?
#
loop_
_entity_poly.entity_id
_entity_poly.type
_entity_poly.pdbx_seq_one_letter_code
_entity_poly.pdbx_strand_id
1 'polypeptide(L)'
;MAELTKRKIANSVWRAADAIRGSIDSSEFSQLLLPLVFYKYLSDKELTYVLEIMEKPTDTLRNAQKSFEILCKDEDTKKVILKKIQEKLGYTIEPEFTFMAHIQAIEERFFETIELDRSLQTIQNSNEGFMGIFEGIDLL
;
A
#
# COMPACT_ATOMS: atom_id res chain seq x y z
N MET A 1 -0.78 -11.11 19.99
CA MET A 1 -0.67 -9.89 19.16
C MET A 1 -0.04 -10.18 17.80
N ALA A 2 1.09 -10.88 17.73
CA ALA A 2 1.74 -11.19 16.45
C ALA A 2 0.86 -12.04 15.51
N GLU A 3 0.13 -13.02 16.05
CA GLU A 3 -0.78 -13.85 15.26
C GLU A 3 -1.95 -13.05 14.69
N LEU A 4 -2.50 -12.14 15.50
CA LEU A 4 -3.60 -11.29 15.04
C LEU A 4 -3.14 -10.37 13.91
N THR A 5 -1.92 -9.83 14.02
CA THR A 5 -1.32 -9.00 12.98
C THR A 5 -1.09 -9.79 11.69
N LYS A 6 -0.55 -11.01 11.82
CA LYS A 6 -0.34 -11.89 10.67
C LYS A 6 -1.65 -12.25 9.97
N ARG A 7 -2.71 -12.52 10.73
CA ARG A 7 -4.04 -12.80 10.15
C ARG A 7 -4.58 -11.60 9.42
N LYS A 8 -4.44 -10.40 9.97
CA LYS A 8 -4.90 -9.17 9.31
C LYS A 8 -4.17 -8.93 8.00
N ILE A 9 -2.86 -9.13 8.00
CA ILE A 9 -2.04 -8.99 6.79
C ILE A 9 -2.48 -10.03 5.75
N ALA A 10 -2.60 -11.30 6.16
CA ALA A 10 -2.98 -12.38 5.27
C ALA A 10 -4.38 -12.14 4.68
N ASN A 11 -5.35 -11.72 5.50
CA ASN A 11 -6.71 -11.44 5.03
C ASN A 11 -6.74 -10.29 4.03
N SER A 12 -6.00 -9.22 4.29
CA SER A 12 -5.95 -8.06 3.39
C SER A 12 -5.31 -8.42 2.06
N VAL A 13 -4.19 -9.15 2.09
CA VAL A 13 -3.51 -9.62 0.89
C VAL A 13 -4.42 -10.54 0.10
N TRP A 14 -5.13 -11.46 0.78
CA TRP A 14 -6.04 -12.40 0.15
C TRP A 14 -7.20 -11.68 -0.55
N ARG A 15 -7.74 -10.63 0.07
CA ARG A 15 -8.82 -9.82 -0.53
C ARG A 15 -8.34 -9.15 -1.81
N ALA A 16 -7.14 -8.57 -1.80
CA ALA A 16 -6.57 -7.96 -2.98
C ALA A 16 -6.31 -9.00 -4.08
N ALA A 17 -5.77 -10.15 -3.70
CA ALA A 17 -5.50 -11.24 -4.63
C ALA A 17 -6.77 -11.75 -5.29
N ASP A 18 -7.84 -11.94 -4.51
CA ASP A 18 -9.15 -12.35 -5.04
C ASP A 18 -9.70 -11.33 -6.04
N ALA A 19 -9.52 -10.05 -5.77
CA ALA A 19 -10.03 -9.00 -6.66
C ALA A 19 -9.38 -9.03 -8.04
N ILE A 20 -8.13 -9.51 -8.15
CA ILE A 20 -7.41 -9.57 -9.42
C ILE A 20 -7.36 -10.96 -10.04
N ARG A 21 -7.88 -11.98 -9.35
CA ARG A 21 -7.78 -13.39 -9.77
C ARG A 21 -8.32 -13.63 -11.20
N GLY A 22 -9.40 -12.97 -11.57
CA GLY A 22 -9.99 -13.09 -12.88
C GLY A 22 -9.21 -12.41 -14.01
N SER A 23 -8.25 -11.56 -13.66
CA SER A 23 -7.49 -10.76 -14.64
C SER A 23 -6.14 -11.34 -14.98
N ILE A 24 -5.67 -12.35 -14.24
CA ILE A 24 -4.34 -12.93 -14.46
C ILE A 24 -4.40 -14.45 -14.45
N ASP A 25 -3.38 -15.06 -15.08
CA ASP A 25 -3.19 -16.49 -15.13
C ASP A 25 -2.85 -17.06 -13.75
N SER A 26 -3.23 -18.31 -13.49
CA SER A 26 -3.01 -18.94 -12.18
C SER A 26 -1.53 -19.05 -11.80
N SER A 27 -0.63 -19.24 -12.77
CA SER A 27 0.80 -19.29 -12.50
C SER A 27 1.36 -17.93 -12.09
N GLU A 28 0.88 -16.87 -12.75
CA GLU A 28 1.24 -15.48 -12.40
C GLU A 28 0.65 -15.08 -11.05
N PHE A 29 -0.55 -15.58 -10.72
CA PHE A 29 -1.21 -15.32 -9.46
C PHE A 29 -0.34 -15.77 -8.27
N SER A 30 0.21 -17.00 -8.36
CA SER A 30 1.10 -17.51 -7.30
C SER A 30 2.33 -16.64 -7.10
N GLN A 31 2.90 -16.12 -8.19
CA GLN A 31 4.08 -15.26 -8.15
C GLN A 31 3.78 -13.87 -7.58
N LEU A 32 2.53 -13.45 -7.63
CA LEU A 32 2.11 -12.14 -7.15
C LEU A 32 1.94 -12.08 -5.62
N LEU A 33 1.68 -13.22 -4.98
CA LEU A 33 1.35 -13.23 -3.55
C LEU A 33 2.45 -12.64 -2.66
N LEU A 34 3.71 -13.00 -2.89
CA LEU A 34 4.82 -12.48 -2.08
C LEU A 34 5.03 -10.98 -2.28
N PRO A 35 5.05 -10.45 -3.51
CA PRO A 35 5.07 -9.00 -3.71
C PRO A 35 3.89 -8.27 -3.05
N LEU A 36 2.70 -8.85 -3.04
CA LEU A 36 1.55 -8.24 -2.36
C LEU A 36 1.75 -8.17 -0.84
N VAL A 37 2.32 -9.22 -0.24
CA VAL A 37 2.66 -9.22 1.19
C VAL A 37 3.67 -8.09 1.48
N PHE A 38 4.69 -7.97 0.65
CA PHE A 38 5.71 -6.93 0.80
C PHE A 38 5.10 -5.54 0.66
N TYR A 39 4.24 -5.35 -0.35
CA TYR A 39 3.53 -4.09 -0.56
C TYR A 39 2.65 -3.73 0.65
N LYS A 40 1.90 -4.71 1.17
CA LYS A 40 1.09 -4.51 2.37
C LYS A 40 1.96 -4.07 3.55
N TYR A 41 3.11 -4.70 3.74
CA TYR A 41 4.04 -4.35 4.80
C TYR A 41 4.54 -2.91 4.67
N LEU A 42 4.97 -2.51 3.48
CA LEU A 42 5.48 -1.16 3.23
C LEU A 42 4.38 -0.12 3.47
N SER A 43 3.19 -0.37 2.97
CA SER A 43 2.06 0.52 3.11
C SER A 43 1.67 0.70 4.57
N ASP A 44 1.55 -0.39 5.32
CA ASP A 44 1.15 -0.33 6.73
C ASP A 44 2.22 0.37 7.57
N LYS A 45 3.49 0.14 7.27
CA LYS A 45 4.59 0.80 7.96
C LYS A 45 4.52 2.32 7.75
N GLU A 46 4.22 2.75 6.54
CA GLU A 46 4.07 4.17 6.23
C GLU A 46 2.88 4.78 6.97
N LEU A 47 1.72 4.11 6.96
CA LEU A 47 0.54 4.61 7.66
C LEU A 47 0.76 4.66 9.18
N THR A 48 1.49 3.69 9.73
CA THR A 48 1.86 3.70 11.14
C THR A 48 2.72 4.94 11.45
N TYR A 49 3.64 5.28 10.56
CA TYR A 49 4.45 6.48 10.73
C TYR A 49 3.61 7.76 10.63
N VAL A 50 2.62 7.79 9.74
CA VAL A 50 1.67 8.92 9.68
C VAL A 50 0.96 9.10 11.02
N LEU A 51 0.55 8.01 11.67
CA LEU A 51 -0.06 8.08 12.99
C LEU A 51 0.91 8.64 14.04
N GLU A 52 2.19 8.29 13.96
CA GLU A 52 3.21 8.86 14.84
C GLU A 52 3.33 10.37 14.63
N ILE A 53 3.36 10.83 13.38
CA ILE A 53 3.40 12.25 13.05
C ILE A 53 2.18 12.99 13.62
N MET A 54 1.02 12.35 13.56
CA MET A 54 -0.24 12.91 14.06
C MET A 54 -0.41 12.78 15.57
N GLU A 55 0.55 12.16 16.25
CA GLU A 55 0.50 11.90 17.69
C GLU A 55 -0.69 11.03 18.11
N LYS A 56 -1.04 10.06 17.26
CA LYS A 56 -2.14 9.11 17.48
C LYS A 56 -1.67 7.67 17.22
N PRO A 57 -0.60 7.19 17.89
CA PRO A 57 0.04 5.92 17.55
C PRO A 57 -0.86 4.69 17.77
N THR A 58 -1.93 4.81 18.54
CA THR A 58 -2.84 3.68 18.81
C THR A 58 -4.07 3.65 17.90
N ASP A 59 -4.19 4.60 16.98
CA ASP A 59 -5.33 4.66 16.08
C ASP A 59 -5.24 3.57 14.99
N THR A 60 -6.32 3.41 14.24
CA THR A 60 -6.40 2.38 13.19
C THR A 60 -5.73 2.84 11.90
N LEU A 61 -5.34 1.88 11.07
CA LEU A 61 -4.78 2.19 9.75
C LEU A 61 -5.82 2.84 8.83
N ARG A 62 -7.10 2.54 9.00
CA ARG A 62 -8.17 3.23 8.25
C ARG A 62 -8.21 4.71 8.58
N ASN A 63 -8.09 5.05 9.85
CA ASN A 63 -8.03 6.45 10.27
C ASN A 63 -6.72 7.11 9.84
N ALA A 64 -5.61 6.37 9.84
CA ALA A 64 -4.34 6.84 9.29
C ALA A 64 -4.48 7.21 7.83
N GLN A 65 -5.16 6.38 7.03
CA GLN A 65 -5.39 6.65 5.62
C GLN A 65 -6.21 7.93 5.42
N LYS A 66 -7.28 8.10 6.19
CA LYS A 66 -8.09 9.32 6.12
C LYS A 66 -7.29 10.57 6.45
N SER A 67 -6.50 10.50 7.53
CA SER A 67 -5.65 11.61 7.94
C SER A 67 -4.62 11.94 6.87
N PHE A 68 -4.02 10.91 6.28
CA PHE A 68 -3.03 11.07 5.22
C PHE A 68 -3.65 11.74 3.99
N GLU A 69 -4.83 11.29 3.58
CA GLU A 69 -5.55 11.90 2.45
C GLU A 69 -5.86 13.37 2.72
N ILE A 70 -6.30 13.70 3.92
CA ILE A 70 -6.61 15.09 4.31
C ILE A 70 -5.35 15.94 4.29
N LEU A 71 -4.26 15.46 4.88
CA LEU A 71 -2.98 16.18 4.90
C LEU A 71 -2.46 16.45 3.50
N CYS A 72 -2.68 15.52 2.58
CA CYS A 72 -2.17 15.65 1.21
C CYS A 72 -3.05 16.47 0.29
N LYS A 73 -4.19 16.98 0.75
CA LYS A 73 -5.03 17.89 -0.03
C LYS A 73 -4.36 19.24 -0.22
N ASP A 74 -3.59 19.70 0.77
CA ASP A 74 -2.81 20.92 0.66
C ASP A 74 -1.45 20.58 0.05
N GLU A 75 -1.10 21.21 -1.07
CA GLU A 75 0.13 20.90 -1.80
C GLU A 75 1.39 21.09 -0.96
N ASP A 76 1.46 22.15 -0.18
CA ASP A 76 2.62 22.43 0.66
C ASP A 76 2.76 21.41 1.78
N THR A 77 1.64 21.07 2.43
CA THR A 77 1.61 20.05 3.47
C THR A 77 1.98 18.68 2.90
N LYS A 78 1.46 18.36 1.71
CA LYS A 78 1.77 17.11 1.02
C LYS A 78 3.28 16.97 0.81
N LYS A 79 3.94 18.00 0.30
CA LYS A 79 5.38 17.98 0.07
C LYS A 79 6.15 17.72 1.35
N VAL A 80 5.77 18.36 2.45
CA VAL A 80 6.43 18.20 3.74
C VAL A 80 6.25 16.76 4.27
N ILE A 81 5.03 16.25 4.22
CA ILE A 81 4.72 14.90 4.73
C ILE A 81 5.43 13.83 3.91
N LEU A 82 5.37 13.92 2.58
CA LEU A 82 6.01 12.91 1.73
C LEU A 82 7.54 12.93 1.90
N LYS A 83 8.11 14.11 2.09
CA LYS A 83 9.54 14.24 2.34
C LYS A 83 9.93 13.60 3.68
N LYS A 84 9.15 13.83 4.73
CA LYS A 84 9.38 13.21 6.03
C LYS A 84 9.33 11.69 5.96
N ILE A 85 8.36 11.16 5.22
CA ILE A 85 8.21 9.71 5.03
C ILE A 85 9.44 9.16 4.30
N GLN A 86 9.86 9.82 3.21
CA GLN A 86 11.01 9.39 2.44
C GLN A 86 12.29 9.39 3.28
N GLU A 87 12.49 10.41 4.10
CA GLU A 87 13.66 10.51 4.96
C GLU A 87 13.66 9.45 6.08
N LYS A 88 12.49 9.14 6.63
CA LYS A 88 12.37 8.19 7.72
C LYS A 88 12.43 6.74 7.26
N LEU A 89 11.73 6.42 6.18
CA LEU A 89 11.52 5.03 5.75
C LEU A 89 12.38 4.64 4.54
N GLY A 90 12.91 5.61 3.80
CA GLY A 90 13.68 5.34 2.59
C GLY A 90 12.82 5.15 1.35
N TYR A 91 11.51 5.31 1.47
CA TYR A 91 10.55 5.27 0.38
C TYR A 91 9.34 6.11 0.74
N THR A 92 8.50 6.38 -0.23
CA THR A 92 7.23 7.07 0.03
C THR A 92 6.15 6.55 -0.91
N ILE A 93 4.93 6.44 -0.39
CA ILE A 93 3.76 6.00 -1.13
C ILE A 93 2.70 7.10 -0.98
N GLU A 94 2.22 7.62 -2.10
CA GLU A 94 1.16 8.64 -2.05
C GLU A 94 -0.17 8.02 -1.56
N PRO A 95 -1.09 8.83 -1.00
CA PRO A 95 -2.32 8.29 -0.39
C PRO A 95 -3.14 7.38 -1.32
N GLU A 96 -3.23 7.72 -2.60
CA GLU A 96 -4.00 6.95 -3.57
C GLU A 96 -3.35 5.61 -3.92
N PHE A 97 -2.08 5.43 -3.58
CA PHE A 97 -1.33 4.22 -3.90
C PHE A 97 -1.07 3.31 -2.71
N THR A 98 -1.61 3.62 -1.54
CA THR A 98 -1.47 2.74 -0.38
C THR A 98 -2.29 1.47 -0.56
N PHE A 99 -1.87 0.41 0.12
CA PHE A 99 -2.63 -0.84 0.12
C PHE A 99 -4.04 -0.61 0.71
N MET A 100 -4.14 0.22 1.74
CA MET A 100 -5.44 0.55 2.37
C MET A 100 -6.38 1.22 1.37
N ALA A 101 -5.88 2.08 0.49
CA ALA A 101 -6.70 2.70 -0.55
C ALA A 101 -7.33 1.66 -1.46
N HIS A 102 -6.57 0.62 -1.82
CA HIS A 102 -7.09 -0.47 -2.66
C HIS A 102 -8.10 -1.32 -1.92
N ILE A 103 -7.87 -1.61 -0.63
CA ILE A 103 -8.84 -2.36 0.18
C ILE A 103 -10.16 -1.61 0.26
N GLN A 104 -10.12 -0.30 0.47
CA GLN A 104 -11.32 0.53 0.48
C GLN A 104 -12.02 0.53 -0.87
N ALA A 105 -11.27 0.60 -1.96
CA ALA A 105 -11.83 0.53 -3.31
C ALA A 105 -12.52 -0.81 -3.57
N ILE A 106 -11.93 -1.91 -3.10
CA ILE A 106 -12.55 -3.24 -3.20
C ILE A 106 -13.87 -3.28 -2.43
N GLU A 107 -13.89 -2.74 -1.21
CA GLU A 107 -15.09 -2.71 -0.37
C GLU A 107 -16.19 -1.87 -1.00
N GLU A 108 -15.83 -0.78 -1.67
CA GLU A 108 -16.77 0.12 -2.34
C GLU A 108 -17.07 -0.29 -3.78
N ARG A 109 -16.44 -1.37 -4.28
CA ARG A 109 -16.59 -1.91 -5.64
C ARG A 109 -16.11 -0.95 -6.74
N PHE A 110 -15.12 -0.11 -6.43
CA PHE A 110 -14.47 0.77 -7.39
C PHE A 110 -13.04 0.34 -7.72
N PHE A 111 -12.64 -0.86 -7.32
CA PHE A 111 -11.28 -1.34 -7.54
C PHE A 111 -11.04 -1.67 -9.01
N GLU A 112 -9.88 -1.21 -9.53
CA GLU A 112 -9.41 -1.54 -10.86
C GLU A 112 -7.98 -2.10 -10.77
N THR A 113 -7.70 -3.18 -11.49
CA THR A 113 -6.38 -3.83 -11.49
C THR A 113 -5.27 -2.89 -11.94
N ILE A 114 -5.57 -1.98 -12.87
CA ILE A 114 -4.59 -1.01 -13.36
C ILE A 114 -4.07 -0.10 -12.25
N GLU A 115 -4.92 0.25 -11.28
CA GLU A 115 -4.52 1.09 -10.17
C GLU A 115 -3.53 0.36 -9.24
N LEU A 116 -3.73 -0.93 -9.04
CA LEU A 116 -2.79 -1.75 -8.28
C LEU A 116 -1.44 -1.82 -9.01
N ASP A 117 -1.45 -2.02 -10.31
CA ASP A 117 -0.23 -2.05 -11.11
C ASP A 117 0.55 -0.74 -11.00
N ARG A 118 -0.13 0.39 -11.09
CA ARG A 118 0.48 1.72 -10.91
C ARG A 118 1.12 1.86 -9.54
N SER A 119 0.45 1.36 -8.50
CA SER A 119 0.97 1.44 -7.13
C SER A 119 2.26 0.64 -6.99
N LEU A 120 2.30 -0.57 -7.53
CA LEU A 120 3.49 -1.41 -7.48
C LEU A 120 4.67 -0.75 -8.20
N GLN A 121 4.43 -0.16 -9.36
CA GLN A 121 5.47 0.52 -10.12
C GLN A 121 5.96 1.78 -9.43
N THR A 122 5.04 2.56 -8.83
CA THR A 122 5.40 3.76 -8.10
C THR A 122 6.28 3.43 -6.89
N ILE A 123 5.96 2.38 -6.15
CA ILE A 123 6.76 1.94 -5.01
C ILE A 123 8.13 1.47 -5.46
N GLN A 124 8.21 0.67 -6.52
CA GLN A 124 9.48 0.20 -7.07
C GLN A 124 10.37 1.37 -7.46
N ASN A 125 9.80 2.42 -8.04
CA ASN A 125 10.56 3.59 -8.49
C ASN A 125 10.94 4.53 -7.36
N SER A 126 10.33 4.40 -6.18
CA SER A 126 10.60 5.28 -5.04
C SER A 126 11.90 4.94 -4.30
N ASN A 127 12.44 3.75 -4.52
CA ASN A 127 13.68 3.31 -3.86
C ASN A 127 14.40 2.29 -4.75
N GLU A 128 15.67 2.53 -5.04
CA GLU A 128 16.46 1.63 -5.88
C GLU A 128 16.57 0.22 -5.34
N GLY A 129 16.53 0.07 -3.99
CA GLY A 129 16.57 -1.25 -3.36
C GLY A 129 15.35 -2.11 -3.65
N PHE A 130 14.28 -1.50 -4.15
CA PHE A 130 13.06 -2.23 -4.50
C PHE A 130 13.02 -2.69 -5.95
N MET A 131 14.00 -2.30 -6.76
CA MET A 131 14.09 -2.72 -8.15
C MET A 131 14.20 -4.24 -8.21
N GLY A 132 13.35 -4.84 -9.02
CA GLY A 132 13.30 -6.29 -9.18
C GLY A 132 12.33 -7.01 -8.26
N ILE A 133 11.88 -6.41 -7.14
CA ILE A 133 10.92 -7.06 -6.24
C ILE A 133 9.59 -7.31 -6.95
N PHE A 134 9.15 -6.32 -7.72
CA PHE A 134 7.90 -6.41 -8.49
C PHE A 134 8.16 -6.69 -9.97
N GLU A 135 9.40 -6.96 -10.33
CA GLU A 135 9.79 -7.22 -11.72
C GLU A 135 9.13 -8.50 -12.23
N GLY A 136 8.68 -8.45 -13.46
CA GLY A 136 8.00 -9.60 -14.08
C GLY A 136 6.52 -9.70 -13.71
N ILE A 137 6.01 -8.82 -12.87
CA ILE A 137 4.60 -8.75 -12.55
C ILE A 137 3.91 -7.85 -13.57
N ASP A 138 3.04 -8.42 -14.34
CA ASP A 138 2.24 -7.69 -15.32
C ASP A 138 0.78 -8.03 -15.07
N LEU A 139 0.03 -7.05 -14.58
CA LEU A 139 -1.39 -7.21 -14.24
C LEU A 139 -2.31 -6.84 -15.42
N LEU A 140 -1.74 -6.37 -16.50
CA LEU A 140 -2.45 -5.97 -17.71
C LEU A 140 -2.13 -6.92 -18.86
#